data_42832811eac7d1ef58066fb1a814b188
#
_entry.id   42832811eac7d1ef58066fb1a814b188
#
_cell.length_a   1.000
_cell.length_b   1.000
_cell.length_c   1.000
_cell.angle_alpha   90.00
_cell.angle_beta   90.00
_cell.angle_gamma   90.00
#
_symmetry.space_group_name_H-M   'P 1'
#
loop_
_entity.id
_entity.type
_entity.pdbx_description
1 polymer ?
#
loop_
_entity_poly.entity_id
_entity_poly.type
_entity_poly.pdbx_seq_one_letter_code
_entity_poly.pdbx_strand_id
1 'polypeptide(L)'
;MGMGDVSINSERLWRRLMAMAEIGATPGGGSHRLTLTDEDEAGRQLFLGWCAERGYDVQYDQVGNIFVRRAGGNNNTQPLAIGSHLDTQPRGGRFDGILGVLAALEVLETLDDNEIETDMPVDIVVWTNEEGSRFQPAMMGSGVHCGVHSLEMVRSTLDDKGLSVGAELDRFGYSQGLVPGARAIGQYLELHIEQGPVLEDSGTVIGAV
;
A
#
# COMPACT_ATOMS: atom_id res chain seq x y z
N MET A 1 10.16 6.81 30.38
CA MET A 1 8.75 7.23 30.52
C MET A 1 7.90 6.05 30.08
N GLY A 2 6.94 5.58 30.91
CA GLY A 2 6.03 4.52 30.47
C GLY A 2 5.22 5.05 29.28
N MET A 3 5.08 4.25 28.23
CA MET A 3 4.13 4.58 27.15
C MET A 3 2.76 4.63 27.81
N GLY A 4 2.19 5.83 27.96
CA GLY A 4 0.78 5.97 28.26
C GLY A 4 -0.05 5.26 27.20
N ASP A 5 -1.33 5.05 27.43
CA ASP A 5 -2.23 4.40 26.47
C ASP A 5 -2.24 5.19 25.14
N VAL A 6 -1.35 4.82 24.21
CA VAL A 6 -1.34 5.34 22.85
C VAL A 6 -2.51 4.71 22.11
N SER A 7 -3.41 5.52 21.62
CA SER A 7 -4.55 5.07 20.82
C SER A 7 -4.59 5.75 19.46
N ILE A 8 -5.00 4.99 18.44
CA ILE A 8 -5.22 5.53 17.10
C ILE A 8 -6.43 6.47 17.06
N ASN A 9 -6.49 7.32 16.04
CA ASN A 9 -7.68 8.09 15.73
C ASN A 9 -8.59 7.27 14.80
N SER A 10 -9.48 6.48 15.39
CA SER A 10 -10.38 5.58 14.65
C SER A 10 -11.33 6.32 13.69
N GLU A 11 -11.73 7.55 14.03
CA GLU A 11 -12.58 8.37 13.15
C GLU A 11 -11.80 8.85 11.91
N ARG A 12 -10.51 9.19 12.06
CA ARG A 12 -9.64 9.57 10.95
C ARG A 12 -9.43 8.37 10.01
N LEU A 13 -9.09 7.21 10.55
CA LEU A 13 -8.94 5.98 9.77
C LEU A 13 -10.22 5.64 9.02
N TRP A 14 -11.37 5.63 9.71
CA TRP A 14 -12.65 5.30 9.09
C TRP A 14 -13.03 6.28 7.97
N ARG A 15 -12.88 7.59 8.21
CA ARG A 15 -13.15 8.61 7.19
C ARG A 15 -12.30 8.42 5.93
N ARG A 16 -11.02 8.06 6.08
CA ARG A 16 -10.12 7.80 4.95
C ARG A 16 -10.46 6.52 4.20
N LEU A 17 -10.81 5.46 4.91
CA LEU A 17 -11.31 4.22 4.29
C LEU A 17 -12.55 4.51 3.45
N MET A 18 -13.49 5.29 3.96
CA MET A 18 -14.69 5.67 3.21
C MET A 18 -14.39 6.59 2.03
N ALA A 19 -13.49 7.55 2.18
CA ALA A 19 -13.07 8.41 1.07
C ALA A 19 -12.39 7.61 -0.06
N MET A 20 -11.53 6.65 0.28
CA MET A 20 -10.90 5.76 -0.71
C MET A 20 -11.95 4.86 -1.39
N ALA A 21 -12.96 4.41 -0.67
CA ALA A 21 -14.03 3.57 -1.21
C ALA A 21 -14.91 4.27 -2.26
N GLU A 22 -14.94 5.61 -2.30
CA GLU A 22 -15.65 6.37 -3.34
C GLU A 22 -14.97 6.29 -4.70
N ILE A 23 -13.64 6.04 -4.73
CA ILE A 23 -12.88 5.92 -5.97
C ILE A 23 -13.06 4.51 -6.54
N GLY A 24 -13.69 4.41 -7.70
CA GLY A 24 -14.06 3.14 -8.31
C GLY A 24 -15.23 2.44 -7.62
N ALA A 25 -16.08 3.18 -6.88
CA ALA A 25 -17.25 2.63 -6.20
C ALA A 25 -18.18 1.89 -7.17
N THR A 26 -18.67 0.72 -6.74
CA THR A 26 -19.60 -0.09 -7.52
C THR A 26 -21.01 -0.05 -6.92
N PRO A 27 -22.08 -0.26 -7.71
CA PRO A 27 -23.44 -0.28 -7.19
C PRO A 27 -23.67 -1.31 -6.07
N GLY A 28 -22.86 -2.37 -6.02
CA GLY A 28 -22.90 -3.40 -4.97
C GLY A 28 -22.20 -3.02 -3.68
N GLY A 29 -21.64 -1.80 -3.59
CA GLY A 29 -20.94 -1.30 -2.40
C GLY A 29 -19.47 -1.73 -2.29
N GLY A 30 -18.92 -2.37 -3.32
CA GLY A 30 -17.50 -2.69 -3.44
C GLY A 30 -16.73 -1.64 -4.25
N SER A 31 -15.49 -1.96 -4.61
CA SER A 31 -14.57 -1.13 -5.39
C SER A 31 -14.14 -1.82 -6.67
N HIS A 32 -13.92 -1.04 -7.72
CA HIS A 32 -13.35 -1.45 -9.00
C HIS A 32 -12.19 -0.50 -9.33
N ARG A 33 -11.01 -0.84 -8.86
CA ARG A 33 -9.80 -0.01 -8.98
C ARG A 33 -8.65 -0.92 -9.40
N LEU A 34 -8.70 -1.37 -10.67
CA LEU A 34 -7.66 -2.23 -11.22
C LEU A 34 -6.34 -1.48 -11.32
N THR A 35 -5.26 -2.17 -11.05
CA THR A 35 -3.92 -1.58 -11.03
C THR A 35 -3.63 -0.78 -12.30
N LEU A 36 -2.95 0.37 -12.13
CA LEU A 36 -2.53 1.26 -13.23
C LEU A 36 -3.68 1.69 -14.16
N THR A 37 -4.92 1.78 -13.64
CA THR A 37 -6.02 2.51 -14.28
C THR A 37 -6.09 3.93 -13.76
N ASP A 38 -6.95 4.76 -14.36
CA ASP A 38 -7.17 6.13 -13.87
C ASP A 38 -7.79 6.13 -12.46
N GLU A 39 -8.61 5.13 -12.14
CA GLU A 39 -9.15 4.94 -10.79
C GLU A 39 -8.05 4.56 -9.79
N ASP A 40 -7.11 3.67 -10.15
CA ASP A 40 -5.99 3.32 -9.29
C ASP A 40 -5.09 4.54 -9.06
N GLU A 41 -4.79 5.29 -10.12
CA GLU A 41 -4.01 6.53 -10.00
C GLU A 41 -4.72 7.56 -9.11
N ALA A 42 -6.04 7.74 -9.24
CA ALA A 42 -6.80 8.63 -8.38
C ALA A 42 -6.72 8.19 -6.90
N GLY A 43 -6.79 6.89 -6.62
CA GLY A 43 -6.61 6.33 -5.27
C GLY A 43 -5.20 6.58 -4.73
N ARG A 44 -4.17 6.37 -5.55
CA ARG A 44 -2.77 6.66 -5.20
C ARG A 44 -2.58 8.14 -4.89
N GLN A 45 -3.11 9.04 -5.73
CA GLN A 45 -2.99 10.49 -5.52
C GLN A 45 -3.73 10.95 -4.26
N LEU A 46 -4.89 10.35 -3.95
CA LEU A 46 -5.60 10.64 -2.69
C LEU A 46 -4.76 10.24 -1.47
N PHE A 47 -4.18 9.05 -1.47
CA PHE A 47 -3.27 8.59 -0.41
C PHE A 47 -2.05 9.48 -0.27
N LEU A 48 -1.40 9.83 -1.39
CA LEU A 48 -0.23 10.70 -1.42
C LEU A 48 -0.52 12.11 -0.93
N GLY A 49 -1.73 12.63 -1.19
CA GLY A 49 -2.19 13.91 -0.64
C GLY A 49 -2.17 13.91 0.89
N TRP A 50 -2.66 12.86 1.53
CA TRP A 50 -2.62 12.73 3.00
C TRP A 50 -1.19 12.59 3.53
N CYS A 51 -0.31 11.90 2.82
CA CYS A 51 1.11 11.81 3.19
C CYS A 51 1.81 13.17 3.10
N ALA A 52 1.50 13.94 2.05
CA ALA A 52 2.05 15.28 1.84
C ALA A 52 1.62 16.28 2.92
N GLU A 53 0.37 16.18 3.42
CA GLU A 53 -0.13 17.00 4.54
C GLU A 53 0.73 16.84 5.81
N ARG A 54 1.38 15.69 5.97
CA ARG A 54 2.29 15.36 7.08
C ARG A 54 3.77 15.59 6.77
N GLY A 55 4.10 15.90 5.52
CA GLY A 55 5.48 16.14 5.09
C GLY A 55 6.33 14.87 5.03
N TYR A 56 5.73 13.69 4.87
CA TYR A 56 6.47 12.44 4.71
C TYR A 56 7.22 12.39 3.38
N ASP A 57 8.42 11.79 3.39
CA ASP A 57 9.21 11.57 2.17
C ASP A 57 8.59 10.44 1.33
N VAL A 58 8.34 10.72 0.05
CA VAL A 58 7.71 9.79 -0.88
C VAL A 58 8.68 9.42 -1.99
N GLN A 59 8.84 8.14 -2.24
CA GLN A 59 9.62 7.60 -3.35
C GLN A 59 8.83 6.50 -4.07
N TYR A 60 9.19 6.30 -5.34
CA TYR A 60 8.61 5.25 -6.18
C TYR A 60 9.73 4.38 -6.73
N ASP A 61 9.44 3.14 -7.03
CA ASP A 61 10.32 2.34 -7.87
C ASP A 61 9.78 2.18 -9.30
N GLN A 62 10.59 1.58 -10.18
CA GLN A 62 10.29 1.44 -11.60
C GLN A 62 9.15 0.46 -11.93
N VAL A 63 8.58 -0.21 -10.93
CA VAL A 63 7.36 -1.01 -11.06
C VAL A 63 6.16 -0.31 -10.42
N GLY A 64 6.36 0.92 -9.92
CA GLY A 64 5.30 1.76 -9.36
C GLY A 64 4.95 1.45 -7.90
N ASN A 65 5.77 0.66 -7.19
CA ASN A 65 5.62 0.55 -5.74
C ASN A 65 5.87 1.92 -5.11
N ILE A 66 5.07 2.27 -4.10
CA ILE A 66 5.20 3.53 -3.37
C ILE A 66 5.83 3.25 -2.02
N PHE A 67 6.79 4.07 -1.63
CA PHE A 67 7.42 4.04 -0.32
C PHE A 67 7.27 5.41 0.32
N VAL A 68 6.64 5.46 1.48
CA VAL A 68 6.44 6.68 2.26
C VAL A 68 7.20 6.56 3.56
N ARG A 69 8.15 7.45 3.83
CA ARG A 69 9.02 7.38 5.02
C ARG A 69 8.67 8.41 6.06
N ARG A 70 8.48 7.92 7.28
CA ARG A 70 8.63 8.69 8.51
C ARG A 70 10.03 8.44 9.07
N ALA A 71 10.81 9.52 9.25
CA ALA A 71 12.15 9.42 9.80
C ALA A 71 12.15 8.91 11.24
N GLY A 72 13.19 8.18 11.61
CA GLY A 72 13.51 7.80 12.98
C GLY A 72 14.73 8.55 13.50
N GLY A 73 15.13 8.28 14.72
CA GLY A 73 16.35 8.82 15.32
C GLY A 73 17.63 8.36 14.60
N ASN A 74 17.63 7.17 14.02
CA ASN A 74 18.72 6.63 13.20
C ASN A 74 18.21 6.18 11.82
N ASN A 75 18.31 7.08 10.84
CA ASN A 75 17.85 6.82 9.47
C ASN A 75 18.83 5.96 8.63
N ASN A 76 19.94 5.53 9.18
CA ASN A 76 20.89 4.62 8.53
C ASN A 76 20.55 3.14 8.80
N THR A 77 19.60 2.86 9.66
CA THR A 77 19.08 1.51 9.89
C THR A 77 18.04 1.14 8.83
N GLN A 78 17.85 -0.17 8.63
CA GLN A 78 16.76 -0.66 7.80
C GLN A 78 15.42 -0.33 8.46
N PRO A 79 14.40 0.12 7.69
CA PRO A 79 13.11 0.51 8.25
C PRO A 79 12.28 -0.71 8.69
N LEU A 80 11.37 -0.47 9.62
CA LEU A 80 10.15 -1.25 9.72
C LEU A 80 9.20 -0.78 8.60
N ALA A 81 8.84 -1.67 7.69
CA ALA A 81 7.85 -1.38 6.68
C ALA A 81 6.48 -1.93 7.09
N ILE A 82 5.44 -1.13 6.90
CA ILE A 82 4.04 -1.53 7.11
C ILE A 82 3.30 -1.20 5.82
N GLY A 83 2.51 -2.11 5.29
CA GLY A 83 1.82 -1.80 4.04
C GLY A 83 0.95 -2.93 3.53
N SER A 84 0.44 -2.73 2.33
CA SER A 84 -0.37 -3.65 1.55
C SER A 84 -0.48 -3.09 0.12
N HIS A 85 -1.69 -3.11 -0.49
CA HIS A 85 -1.96 -2.63 -1.84
C HIS A 85 -3.17 -1.69 -1.88
N LEU A 86 -3.30 -0.92 -2.98
CA LEU A 86 -4.45 -0.07 -3.26
C LEU A 86 -5.27 -0.55 -4.44
N ASP A 87 -4.71 -1.38 -5.33
CA ASP A 87 -5.47 -2.00 -6.41
C ASP A 87 -6.49 -3.01 -5.84
N THR A 88 -7.57 -3.23 -6.59
CA THR A 88 -8.64 -4.13 -6.20
C THR A 88 -8.96 -5.11 -7.31
N GLN A 89 -9.64 -6.18 -6.97
CA GLN A 89 -10.33 -7.03 -7.94
C GLN A 89 -11.46 -6.26 -8.65
N PRO A 90 -12.00 -6.75 -9.78
CA PRO A 90 -13.04 -6.06 -10.55
C PRO A 90 -14.33 -5.74 -9.77
N ARG A 91 -14.57 -6.41 -8.66
CA ARG A 91 -15.68 -6.16 -7.72
C ARG A 91 -15.21 -6.46 -6.31
N GLY A 92 -14.02 -5.96 -5.99
CA GLY A 92 -13.36 -6.20 -4.70
C GLY A 92 -14.07 -5.55 -3.52
N GLY A 93 -13.72 -5.98 -2.34
CA GLY A 93 -14.13 -5.34 -1.10
C GLY A 93 -13.47 -3.96 -0.94
N ARG A 94 -14.14 -3.07 -0.22
CA ARG A 94 -13.61 -1.72 0.03
C ARG A 94 -12.49 -1.67 1.06
N PHE A 95 -12.15 -2.80 1.69
CA PHE A 95 -11.13 -2.89 2.73
C PHE A 95 -9.94 -3.75 2.35
N ASP A 96 -10.07 -4.52 1.26
CA ASP A 96 -9.08 -5.45 0.76
C ASP A 96 -7.81 -4.72 0.31
N GLY A 97 -6.69 -4.95 0.99
CA GLY A 97 -5.44 -4.21 0.84
C GLY A 97 -5.44 -2.80 1.42
N ILE A 98 -6.49 -2.04 1.13
CA ILE A 98 -6.64 -0.63 1.52
C ILE A 98 -6.56 -0.46 3.04
N LEU A 99 -7.12 -1.40 3.82
CA LEU A 99 -7.03 -1.37 5.27
C LEU A 99 -5.58 -1.36 5.75
N GLY A 100 -4.73 -2.20 5.18
CA GLY A 100 -3.31 -2.28 5.54
C GLY A 100 -2.54 -0.99 5.27
N VAL A 101 -2.78 -0.39 4.10
CA VAL A 101 -2.14 0.88 3.72
C VAL A 101 -2.60 2.03 4.61
N LEU A 102 -3.91 2.18 4.82
CA LEU A 102 -4.44 3.29 5.61
C LEU A 102 -4.23 3.12 7.12
N ALA A 103 -4.19 1.88 7.61
CA ALA A 103 -3.77 1.60 8.98
C ALA A 103 -2.30 1.95 9.20
N ALA A 104 -1.41 1.66 8.22
CA ALA A 104 -0.02 2.08 8.29
C ALA A 104 0.10 3.61 8.38
N LEU A 105 -0.67 4.37 7.56
CA LEU A 105 -0.70 5.83 7.64
C LEU A 105 -1.21 6.31 9.00
N GLU A 106 -2.26 5.69 9.52
CA GLU A 106 -2.79 6.02 10.85
C GLU A 106 -1.77 5.77 11.97
N VAL A 107 -0.96 4.69 11.86
CA VAL A 107 0.13 4.43 12.80
C VAL A 107 1.17 5.55 12.76
N LEU A 108 1.63 5.97 11.59
CA LEU A 108 2.61 7.05 11.46
C LEU A 108 2.08 8.35 12.08
N GLU A 109 0.83 8.70 11.76
CA GLU A 109 0.21 9.91 12.29
C GLU A 109 -0.05 9.84 13.79
N THR A 110 -0.39 8.66 14.31
CA THR A 110 -0.53 8.48 15.77
C THR A 110 0.80 8.68 16.49
N LEU A 111 1.91 8.21 15.90
CA LEU A 111 3.24 8.47 16.45
C LEU A 111 3.56 9.97 16.46
N ASP A 112 3.24 10.70 15.39
CA ASP A 112 3.45 12.15 15.30
C ASP A 112 2.54 12.91 16.26
N ASP A 113 1.26 12.58 16.32
CA ASP A 113 0.28 13.24 17.19
C ASP A 113 0.62 13.09 18.69
N ASN A 114 1.39 12.06 19.04
CA ASN A 114 1.86 11.81 20.42
C ASN A 114 3.35 12.15 20.62
N GLU A 115 4.01 12.78 19.64
CA GLU A 115 5.42 13.17 19.69
C GLU A 115 6.35 11.97 20.03
N ILE A 116 6.00 10.77 19.53
CA ILE A 116 6.78 9.55 19.77
C ILE A 116 7.87 9.44 18.70
N GLU A 117 9.13 9.48 19.12
CA GLU A 117 10.28 9.18 18.28
C GLU A 117 10.51 7.66 18.23
N THR A 118 10.80 7.14 17.03
CA THR A 118 11.22 5.74 16.82
C THR A 118 12.72 5.68 16.58
N ASP A 119 13.41 4.65 17.05
CA ASP A 119 14.84 4.49 16.82
C ASP A 119 15.13 4.32 15.32
N MET A 120 14.36 3.48 14.63
CA MET A 120 14.47 3.23 13.19
C MET A 120 13.38 3.99 12.43
N PRO A 121 13.60 4.27 11.14
CA PRO A 121 12.53 4.82 10.29
C PRO A 121 11.39 3.81 10.14
N VAL A 122 10.18 4.33 9.94
CA VAL A 122 9.01 3.54 9.59
C VAL A 122 8.57 3.91 8.18
N ASP A 123 8.47 2.92 7.32
CA ASP A 123 8.04 3.09 5.94
C ASP A 123 6.62 2.54 5.75
N ILE A 124 5.77 3.26 4.99
CA ILE A 124 4.58 2.66 4.40
C ILE A 124 4.97 2.15 3.02
N VAL A 125 4.52 0.95 2.68
CA VAL A 125 4.71 0.39 1.33
C VAL A 125 3.36 0.12 0.69
N VAL A 126 3.22 0.56 -0.57
CA VAL A 126 2.07 0.21 -1.42
C VAL A 126 2.56 -0.62 -2.58
N TRP A 127 2.20 -1.89 -2.61
CA TRP A 127 2.59 -2.81 -3.67
C TRP A 127 1.73 -2.62 -4.92
N THR A 128 2.35 -2.60 -6.09
CA THR A 128 1.67 -2.48 -7.38
C THR A 128 1.22 -3.85 -7.88
N ASN A 129 -0.02 -3.95 -8.37
CA ASN A 129 -0.59 -5.15 -8.95
C ASN A 129 -0.48 -6.36 -8.02
N GLU A 130 -0.92 -6.18 -6.78
CA GLU A 130 -0.95 -7.25 -5.81
C GLU A 130 -1.98 -8.31 -6.22
N GLU A 131 -3.17 -7.89 -6.61
CA GLU A 131 -4.32 -8.73 -6.94
C GLU A 131 -4.13 -9.56 -8.22
N GLY A 132 -3.29 -9.12 -9.15
CA GLY A 132 -3.11 -9.78 -10.43
C GLY A 132 -4.36 -9.76 -11.33
N SER A 133 -5.34 -8.93 -11.00
CA SER A 133 -6.63 -8.92 -11.71
C SER A 133 -6.58 -8.29 -13.09
N ARG A 134 -5.66 -7.37 -13.34
CA ARG A 134 -5.42 -6.76 -14.65
C ARG A 134 -4.23 -7.38 -15.36
N PHE A 135 -3.14 -7.60 -14.65
CA PHE A 135 -1.91 -8.17 -15.18
C PHE A 135 -1.50 -9.38 -14.34
N GLN A 136 -1.15 -10.49 -15.00
CA GLN A 136 -0.63 -11.66 -14.32
C GLN A 136 0.91 -11.66 -14.29
N PRO A 137 1.56 -12.16 -13.23
CA PRO A 137 0.97 -12.78 -12.03
C PRO A 137 0.51 -11.78 -10.96
N ALA A 138 -0.21 -12.24 -9.95
CA ALA A 138 -0.46 -11.51 -8.72
C ALA A 138 0.86 -11.24 -7.96
N MET A 139 0.81 -10.38 -6.93
CA MET A 139 1.97 -9.96 -6.11
C MET A 139 3.14 -9.45 -6.97
N MET A 140 2.82 -8.77 -8.07
CA MET A 140 3.80 -8.40 -9.08
C MET A 140 4.84 -7.42 -8.54
N GLY A 141 4.40 -6.35 -7.87
CA GLY A 141 5.28 -5.31 -7.33
C GLY A 141 6.23 -5.81 -6.27
N SER A 142 5.72 -6.56 -5.29
CA SER A 142 6.53 -7.21 -4.24
C SER A 142 7.46 -8.27 -4.83
N GLY A 143 6.98 -9.03 -5.82
CA GLY A 143 7.78 -10.04 -6.52
C GLY A 143 8.99 -9.46 -7.26
N VAL A 144 8.84 -8.29 -7.90
CA VAL A 144 10.00 -7.58 -8.51
C VAL A 144 10.92 -7.03 -7.43
N HIS A 145 10.37 -6.45 -6.37
CA HIS A 145 11.15 -5.92 -5.25
C HIS A 145 12.04 -6.98 -4.60
N CYS A 146 11.51 -8.19 -4.42
CA CYS A 146 12.23 -9.34 -3.84
C CYS A 146 13.07 -10.13 -4.86
N GLY A 147 13.09 -9.74 -6.14
CA GLY A 147 13.85 -10.41 -7.18
C GLY A 147 13.27 -11.75 -7.65
N VAL A 148 12.00 -12.05 -7.32
CA VAL A 148 11.26 -13.23 -7.82
C VAL A 148 10.89 -13.06 -9.28
N HIS A 149 10.53 -11.83 -9.68
CA HIS A 149 10.21 -11.47 -11.05
C HIS A 149 11.22 -10.45 -11.58
N SER A 150 11.61 -10.57 -12.87
CA SER A 150 12.43 -9.55 -13.50
C SER A 150 11.57 -8.35 -13.90
N LEU A 151 12.14 -7.14 -13.78
CA LEU A 151 11.48 -5.90 -14.21
C LEU A 151 11.12 -5.97 -15.71
N GLU A 152 11.99 -6.53 -16.54
CA GLU A 152 11.76 -6.68 -17.99
C GLU A 152 10.52 -7.54 -18.29
N MET A 153 10.42 -8.71 -17.64
CA MET A 153 9.24 -9.59 -17.78
C MET A 153 7.97 -8.86 -17.36
N VAL A 154 7.98 -8.22 -16.21
CA VAL A 154 6.80 -7.49 -15.69
C VAL A 154 6.40 -6.37 -16.62
N ARG A 155 7.33 -5.53 -17.08
CA ARG A 155 7.03 -4.43 -18.01
C ARG A 155 6.46 -4.89 -19.35
N SER A 156 6.80 -6.10 -19.79
CA SER A 156 6.28 -6.69 -21.06
C SER A 156 4.94 -7.39 -20.91
N THR A 157 4.45 -7.59 -19.68
CA THR A 157 3.16 -8.25 -19.41
C THR A 157 2.01 -7.40 -19.97
N LEU A 158 1.06 -8.05 -20.67
CA LEU A 158 -0.08 -7.40 -21.29
C LEU A 158 -1.37 -7.69 -20.53
N ASP A 159 -2.27 -6.72 -20.51
CA ASP A 159 -3.67 -6.93 -20.12
C ASP A 159 -4.51 -7.49 -21.28
N ASP A 160 -5.78 -7.79 -21.03
CA ASP A 160 -6.74 -8.32 -22.02
C ASP A 160 -6.98 -7.37 -23.20
N LYS A 161 -6.60 -6.09 -23.10
CA LYS A 161 -6.72 -5.08 -24.16
C LYS A 161 -5.42 -4.90 -24.95
N GLY A 162 -4.35 -5.64 -24.58
CA GLY A 162 -3.04 -5.54 -25.20
C GLY A 162 -2.20 -4.35 -24.73
N LEU A 163 -2.57 -3.70 -23.63
CA LEU A 163 -1.74 -2.67 -22.99
C LEU A 163 -0.70 -3.33 -22.08
N SER A 164 0.55 -2.88 -22.16
CA SER A 164 1.60 -3.41 -21.31
C SER A 164 1.68 -2.66 -19.97
N VAL A 165 2.13 -3.36 -18.93
CA VAL A 165 2.51 -2.75 -17.64
C VAL A 165 3.49 -1.60 -17.87
N GLY A 166 4.50 -1.80 -18.73
CA GLY A 166 5.50 -0.78 -19.04
C GLY A 166 4.89 0.50 -19.61
N ALA A 167 3.94 0.37 -20.56
CA ALA A 167 3.26 1.53 -21.14
C ALA A 167 2.43 2.30 -20.10
N GLU A 168 1.75 1.58 -19.20
CA GLU A 168 0.96 2.21 -18.14
C GLU A 168 1.86 2.88 -17.08
N LEU A 169 2.98 2.26 -16.70
CA LEU A 169 3.98 2.88 -15.82
C LEU A 169 4.60 4.15 -16.43
N ASP A 170 4.86 4.13 -17.74
CA ASP A 170 5.36 5.30 -18.48
C ASP A 170 4.30 6.42 -18.52
N ARG A 171 3.02 6.06 -18.71
CA ARG A 171 1.89 7.00 -18.73
C ARG A 171 1.77 7.79 -17.44
N PHE A 172 1.98 7.14 -16.29
CA PHE A 172 1.91 7.78 -14.97
C PHE A 172 3.28 8.28 -14.44
N GLY A 173 4.37 8.07 -15.18
CA GLY A 173 5.69 8.58 -14.83
C GLY A 173 6.47 7.75 -13.81
N TYR A 174 6.01 6.55 -13.45
CA TYR A 174 6.68 5.69 -12.46
C TYR A 174 8.00 5.10 -12.96
N SER A 175 8.19 4.98 -14.27
CA SER A 175 9.39 4.38 -14.87
C SER A 175 10.70 5.10 -14.53
N GLN A 176 10.65 6.32 -14.01
CA GLN A 176 11.81 7.10 -13.57
C GLN A 176 12.16 6.89 -12.09
N GLY A 177 11.45 6.00 -11.41
CA GLY A 177 11.65 5.67 -10.00
C GLY A 177 12.96 4.92 -9.72
N LEU A 178 13.12 4.53 -8.46
CA LEU A 178 14.25 3.73 -8.00
C LEU A 178 14.28 2.36 -8.70
N VAL A 179 15.46 1.77 -8.79
CA VAL A 179 15.59 0.37 -9.19
C VAL A 179 14.85 -0.48 -8.14
N PRO A 180 13.96 -1.40 -8.54
CA PRO A 180 13.27 -2.26 -7.57
C PRO A 180 14.25 -3.03 -6.69
N GLY A 181 13.96 -3.12 -5.40
CA GLY A 181 14.86 -3.72 -4.41
C GLY A 181 15.96 -2.78 -3.89
N ALA A 182 16.15 -1.60 -4.48
CA ALA A 182 17.14 -0.62 -3.97
C ALA A 182 16.78 -0.08 -2.58
N ARG A 183 15.49 -0.10 -2.23
CA ARG A 183 15.02 0.30 -0.90
C ARG A 183 14.93 -0.94 -0.01
N ALA A 184 15.91 -1.09 0.88
CA ALA A 184 15.93 -2.23 1.80
C ALA A 184 14.79 -2.14 2.82
N ILE A 185 14.21 -3.27 3.17
CA ILE A 185 13.21 -3.47 4.22
C ILE A 185 13.83 -4.36 5.29
N GLY A 186 13.83 -3.90 6.55
CA GLY A 186 14.36 -4.67 7.67
C GLY A 186 13.35 -5.66 8.22
N GLN A 187 12.14 -5.20 8.44
CA GLN A 187 10.99 -5.98 8.90
C GLN A 187 9.76 -5.53 8.12
N TYR A 188 8.81 -6.44 7.93
CA TYR A 188 7.55 -6.14 7.24
C TYR A 188 6.37 -6.60 8.06
N LEU A 189 5.38 -5.74 8.20
CA LEU A 189 4.08 -6.03 8.79
C LEU A 189 2.98 -5.68 7.80
N GLU A 190 1.98 -6.53 7.73
CA GLU A 190 0.78 -6.27 6.95
C GLU A 190 -0.46 -6.55 7.79
N LEU A 191 -1.32 -5.56 7.92
CA LEU A 191 -2.67 -5.73 8.43
C LEU A 191 -3.58 -6.00 7.24
N HIS A 192 -4.20 -7.17 7.21
CA HIS A 192 -5.09 -7.56 6.12
C HIS A 192 -6.41 -8.10 6.64
N ILE A 193 -7.47 -8.01 5.84
CA ILE A 193 -8.71 -8.75 6.12
C ILE A 193 -8.46 -10.24 5.95
N GLU A 194 -9.19 -11.09 6.65
CA GLU A 194 -9.00 -12.54 6.57
C GLU A 194 -9.29 -13.11 5.18
N GLN A 195 -10.26 -12.55 4.46
CA GLN A 195 -10.82 -13.08 3.20
C GLN A 195 -11.37 -14.52 3.37
N GLY A 196 -11.80 -14.86 4.56
CA GLY A 196 -12.29 -16.18 4.92
C GLY A 196 -13.15 -16.12 6.20
N PRO A 197 -13.80 -17.23 6.59
CA PRO A 197 -14.75 -17.26 7.70
C PRO A 197 -14.17 -17.74 9.04
N VAL A 198 -12.88 -18.14 9.10
CA VAL A 198 -12.35 -18.87 10.26
C VAL A 198 -12.28 -18.01 11.52
N LEU A 199 -11.81 -16.76 11.39
CA LEU A 199 -11.73 -15.83 12.52
C LEU A 199 -13.14 -15.40 12.96
N GLU A 200 -14.03 -15.11 12.00
CA GLU A 200 -15.43 -14.77 12.29
C GLU A 200 -16.16 -15.91 13.02
N ASP A 201 -16.08 -17.13 12.50
CA ASP A 201 -16.72 -18.32 13.07
C ASP A 201 -16.18 -18.65 14.48
N SER A 202 -14.91 -18.36 14.74
CA SER A 202 -14.29 -18.57 16.06
C SER A 202 -14.46 -17.39 17.02
N GLY A 203 -15.02 -16.26 16.57
CA GLY A 203 -15.11 -15.02 17.33
C GLY A 203 -13.76 -14.41 17.65
N THR A 204 -12.72 -14.69 16.83
CA THR A 204 -11.36 -14.18 16.98
C THR A 204 -11.21 -12.91 16.19
N VAL A 205 -10.74 -11.83 16.82
CA VAL A 205 -10.61 -10.51 16.17
C VAL A 205 -9.38 -10.41 15.29
N ILE A 206 -8.26 -10.99 15.72
CA ILE A 206 -6.97 -10.94 15.02
C ILE A 206 -6.33 -12.32 15.05
N GLY A 207 -5.85 -12.77 13.88
CA GLY A 207 -4.99 -13.94 13.72
C GLY A 207 -3.61 -13.53 13.22
N ALA A 208 -2.57 -14.23 13.62
CA ALA A 208 -1.25 -14.13 13.02
C ALA A 208 -1.05 -15.29 12.04
N VAL A 209 -0.51 -15.04 10.86
CA VAL A 209 -0.23 -16.02 9.79
C VAL A 209 1.28 -16.08 9.51
#